data_e1ea1905a449e46fe0b358d89a715757
#
_entry.id   e1ea1905a449e46fe0b358d89a715757
#
_cell.length_a   1.000
_cell.length_b   1.000
_cell.length_c   1.000
_cell.angle_alpha   90.00
_cell.angle_beta   90.00
_cell.angle_gamma   90.00
#
_symmetry.space_group_name_H-M   'P 1'
#
loop_
_entity.id
_entity.type
_entity.pdbx_description
1 polymer ?
#
loop_
_entity_poly.entity_id
_entity_poly.type
_entity_poly.pdbx_seq_one_letter_code
_entity_poly.pdbx_strand_id
1 'polypeptide(L)'
;MRYEILGKRGKMPDCGEKLICRINDWRLESGGINLTNGLTGRVMNQPDVSTFDGKCFKIDFMPDLNPIPFLDVPVDYEFFTTSVDKRKDMKSFNYCHGEAFEYGYVETVHVAQGSQWKTGVYFEEYLPSNNNQLHYTALSRFSNKCIYVKKNRKYY
;
A
#
# COMPACT_ATOMS: atom_id res chain seq x y z
N MET A 1 -2.13 -5.57 -12.91
CA MET A 1 -1.69 -4.15 -12.95
C MET A 1 -0.17 -4.02 -12.95
N ARG A 2 0.57 -4.51 -11.93
CA ARG A 2 2.04 -4.38 -11.85
C ARG A 2 2.76 -5.00 -13.07
N TYR A 3 2.36 -6.19 -13.47
CA TYR A 3 2.90 -6.87 -14.64
C TYR A 3 2.46 -6.20 -15.96
N GLU A 4 1.17 -5.96 -16.13
CA GLU A 4 0.59 -5.51 -17.39
C GLU A 4 0.91 -4.02 -17.70
N ILE A 5 0.96 -3.17 -16.66
CA ILE A 5 1.16 -1.74 -16.83
C ILE A 5 2.63 -1.35 -16.63
N LEU A 6 3.30 -1.92 -15.63
CA LEU A 6 4.67 -1.55 -15.26
C LEU A 6 5.74 -2.51 -15.77
N GLY A 7 5.35 -3.64 -16.37
CA GLY A 7 6.28 -4.67 -16.86
C GLY A 7 7.07 -5.41 -15.77
N LYS A 8 6.69 -5.24 -14.51
CA LYS A 8 7.40 -5.78 -13.35
C LYS A 8 6.97 -7.21 -13.05
N ARG A 9 7.92 -8.16 -13.01
CA ARG A 9 7.65 -9.62 -12.87
C ARG A 9 8.08 -10.23 -11.55
N GLY A 10 8.98 -9.59 -10.81
CA GLY A 10 9.49 -10.12 -9.54
C GLY A 10 8.40 -10.23 -8.47
N LYS A 11 8.60 -11.10 -7.48
CA LYS A 11 7.71 -11.20 -6.32
C LYS A 11 8.00 -10.10 -5.29
N MET A 12 9.26 -9.67 -5.16
CA MET A 12 9.68 -8.56 -4.31
C MET A 12 9.49 -7.22 -5.04
N PRO A 13 9.40 -6.11 -4.31
CA PRO A 13 9.29 -4.78 -4.92
C PRO A 13 10.63 -4.37 -5.53
N ASP A 14 10.58 -3.60 -6.61
CA ASP A 14 11.74 -2.95 -7.20
C ASP A 14 11.93 -1.54 -6.61
N CYS A 15 13.13 -0.99 -6.76
CA CYS A 15 13.40 0.41 -6.44
C CYS A 15 12.39 1.35 -7.11
N GLY A 16 11.89 2.33 -6.36
CA GLY A 16 10.89 3.32 -6.78
C GLY A 16 9.44 2.83 -6.73
N GLU A 17 9.18 1.56 -6.47
CA GLU A 17 7.80 1.07 -6.35
C GLU A 17 7.11 1.59 -5.09
N LYS A 18 5.83 1.90 -5.24
CA LYS A 18 5.00 2.43 -4.15
C LYS A 18 4.49 1.30 -3.27
N LEU A 19 4.72 1.45 -1.97
CA LEU A 19 4.24 0.54 -0.94
C LEU A 19 3.34 1.27 0.06
N ILE A 20 2.57 0.48 0.79
CA ILE A 20 1.77 0.91 1.94
C ILE A 20 2.02 -0.06 3.09
N CYS A 21 2.32 0.49 4.28
CA CYS A 21 2.42 -0.27 5.51
C CYS A 21 1.03 -0.70 6.01
N ARG A 22 0.91 -1.93 6.51
CA ARG A 22 -0.36 -2.52 6.97
C ARG A 22 -0.37 -2.88 8.45
N ILE A 23 0.66 -2.49 9.17
CA ILE A 23 0.82 -2.74 10.61
C ILE A 23 1.27 -1.46 11.31
N ASN A 24 1.03 -1.38 12.62
CA ASN A 24 1.62 -0.35 13.46
C ASN A 24 2.83 -0.95 14.19
N ASP A 25 4.03 -0.43 13.94
CA ASP A 25 5.21 -0.70 14.76
C ASP A 25 5.75 0.60 15.36
N TRP A 26 5.49 0.76 16.64
CA TRP A 26 5.92 1.91 17.42
C TRP A 26 7.43 1.86 17.80
N ARG A 27 8.12 0.78 17.50
CA ARG A 27 9.56 0.61 17.74
C ARG A 27 10.39 1.13 16.57
N LEU A 28 9.81 1.10 15.37
CA LEU A 28 10.42 1.65 14.17
C LEU A 28 10.03 3.11 14.01
N GLU A 29 11.01 3.98 14.26
CA GLU A 29 10.86 5.43 14.13
C GLU A 29 11.91 5.98 13.16
N SER A 30 11.49 6.93 12.34
CA SER A 30 12.40 7.69 11.47
C SER A 30 11.87 9.10 11.29
N GLY A 31 12.74 10.10 11.55
CA GLY A 31 12.40 11.51 11.37
C GLY A 31 11.20 11.99 12.17
N GLY A 32 10.97 11.44 13.37
CA GLY A 32 9.87 11.82 14.26
C GLY A 32 8.53 11.15 13.93
N ILE A 33 8.49 10.20 12.99
CA ILE A 33 7.30 9.40 12.70
C ILE A 33 7.56 7.91 12.91
N ASN A 34 6.53 7.19 13.34
CA ASN A 34 6.58 5.74 13.45
C ASN A 34 6.06 5.06 12.19
N LEU A 35 6.45 3.80 12.01
CA LEU A 35 5.91 2.97 10.94
C LEU A 35 4.48 2.56 11.30
N THR A 36 3.49 3.17 10.66
CA THR A 36 2.07 2.99 10.98
C THR A 36 1.26 2.45 9.82
N ASN A 37 0.17 1.77 10.16
CA ASN A 37 -0.79 1.29 9.17
C ASN A 37 -1.35 2.46 8.33
N GLY A 38 -1.29 2.30 7.02
CA GLY A 38 -1.69 3.34 6.06
C GLY A 38 -0.56 4.27 5.63
N LEU A 39 0.64 4.19 6.24
CA LEU A 39 1.79 4.97 5.80
C LEU A 39 2.22 4.53 4.41
N THR A 40 2.16 5.45 3.45
CA THR A 40 2.57 5.23 2.06
C THR A 40 3.95 5.80 1.79
N GLY A 41 4.66 5.18 0.85
CA GLY A 41 6.00 5.62 0.46
C GLY A 41 6.57 4.78 -0.68
N ARG A 42 7.88 4.89 -0.89
CA ARG A 42 8.59 4.22 -1.98
C ARG A 42 9.78 3.43 -1.48
N VAL A 43 10.04 2.33 -2.15
CA VAL A 43 11.28 1.56 -1.98
C VAL A 43 12.44 2.37 -2.59
N MET A 44 13.49 2.60 -1.82
CA MET A 44 14.65 3.37 -2.27
C MET A 44 15.67 2.51 -2.99
N ASN A 45 15.88 1.27 -2.54
CA ASN A 45 16.89 0.36 -3.07
C ASN A 45 16.23 -0.93 -3.55
N GLN A 46 16.88 -1.61 -4.52
CA GLN A 46 16.52 -2.98 -4.83
C GLN A 46 16.72 -3.85 -3.58
N PRO A 47 15.71 -4.63 -3.12
CA PRO A 47 15.90 -5.55 -2.01
C PRO A 47 17.09 -6.48 -2.25
N ASP A 48 17.95 -6.60 -1.26
CA ASP A 48 19.12 -7.48 -1.35
C ASP A 48 18.69 -8.95 -1.18
N VAL A 49 18.74 -9.68 -2.28
CA VAL A 49 18.36 -11.09 -2.31
C VAL A 49 19.35 -11.94 -1.51
N SER A 50 20.60 -11.48 -1.32
CA SER A 50 21.63 -12.22 -0.56
C SER A 50 21.31 -12.27 0.94
N THR A 51 20.54 -11.33 1.45
CA THR A 51 20.09 -11.27 2.85
C THR A 51 18.74 -11.94 3.08
N PHE A 52 18.12 -12.50 2.03
CA PHE A 52 16.83 -13.17 2.14
C PHE A 52 16.96 -14.53 2.81
N ASP A 53 16.37 -14.67 3.98
CA ASP A 53 16.40 -15.88 4.80
C ASP A 53 15.20 -16.84 4.52
N GLY A 54 14.43 -16.58 3.49
CA GLY A 54 13.20 -17.30 3.17
C GLY A 54 11.94 -16.78 3.89
N LYS A 55 12.10 -15.88 4.87
CA LYS A 55 11.01 -15.31 5.68
C LYS A 55 10.86 -13.82 5.50
N CYS A 56 11.96 -13.07 5.54
CA CYS A 56 11.99 -11.62 5.39
C CYS A 56 12.96 -11.18 4.32
N PHE A 57 12.65 -10.09 3.65
CA PHE A 57 13.59 -9.30 2.87
C PHE A 57 13.65 -7.88 3.41
N LYS A 58 14.78 -7.21 3.23
CA LYS A 58 14.97 -5.84 3.73
C LYS A 58 14.75 -4.80 2.65
N ILE A 59 14.16 -3.66 3.03
CA ILE A 59 14.00 -2.48 2.18
C ILE A 59 14.40 -1.22 2.92
N ASP A 60 14.87 -0.23 2.18
CA ASP A 60 14.85 1.16 2.61
C ASP A 60 13.54 1.80 2.11
N PHE A 61 12.75 2.31 3.03
CA PHE A 61 11.42 2.83 2.75
C PHE A 61 11.36 4.33 2.98
N MET A 62 11.10 5.10 1.92
CA MET A 62 10.92 6.55 1.95
C MET A 62 9.44 6.88 2.05
N PRO A 63 8.95 7.39 3.20
CA PRO A 63 7.57 7.85 3.32
C PRO A 63 7.27 9.03 2.39
N ASP A 64 6.03 9.10 1.89
CA ASP A 64 5.60 10.20 1.00
C ASP A 64 5.60 11.57 1.71
N LEU A 65 5.41 11.60 3.03
CA LEU A 65 5.26 12.82 3.83
C LEU A 65 6.47 13.15 4.71
N ASN A 66 7.52 12.33 4.70
CA ASN A 66 8.72 12.55 5.50
C ASN A 66 9.97 12.34 4.61
N PRO A 67 10.91 13.30 4.59
CA PRO A 67 12.13 13.18 3.77
C PRO A 67 13.19 12.24 4.39
N ILE A 68 12.95 11.68 5.58
CA ILE A 68 13.88 10.79 6.24
C ILE A 68 13.39 9.35 6.08
N PRO A 69 14.18 8.44 5.46
CA PRO A 69 13.77 7.08 5.21
C PRO A 69 13.84 6.20 6.47
N PHE A 70 13.02 5.17 6.51
CA PHE A 70 13.27 4.00 7.35
C PHE A 70 14.27 3.11 6.63
N LEU A 71 15.36 2.77 7.30
CA LEU A 71 16.44 1.94 6.73
C LEU A 71 16.32 0.49 7.21
N ASP A 72 16.74 -0.45 6.36
CA ASP A 72 16.82 -1.89 6.69
C ASP A 72 15.52 -2.49 7.25
N VAL A 73 14.37 -1.99 6.80
CA VAL A 73 13.07 -2.46 7.30
C VAL A 73 12.84 -3.91 6.85
N PRO A 74 12.69 -4.86 7.80
CA PRO A 74 12.38 -6.24 7.45
C PRO A 74 10.93 -6.37 7.00
N VAL A 75 10.70 -6.86 5.80
CA VAL A 75 9.36 -7.08 5.23
C VAL A 75 9.04 -8.56 5.22
N ASP A 76 7.90 -8.94 5.77
CA ASP A 76 7.43 -10.32 5.75
C ASP A 76 7.12 -10.76 4.32
N TYR A 77 7.86 -11.77 3.85
CA TYR A 77 7.75 -12.26 2.48
C TYR A 77 6.44 -12.99 2.19
N GLU A 78 5.97 -13.78 3.14
CA GLU A 78 4.71 -14.52 2.99
C GLU A 78 3.53 -13.56 2.93
N PHE A 79 3.48 -12.60 3.85
CA PHE A 79 2.46 -11.54 3.83
C PHE A 79 2.50 -10.76 2.51
N PHE A 80 3.69 -10.32 2.09
CA PHE A 80 3.85 -9.50 0.90
C PHE A 80 3.42 -10.21 -0.38
N THR A 81 3.68 -11.50 -0.50
CA THR A 81 3.42 -12.29 -1.72
C THR A 81 2.05 -12.98 -1.74
N THR A 82 1.38 -13.08 -0.60
CA THR A 82 0.06 -13.71 -0.49
C THR A 82 -1.04 -12.76 -0.98
N SER A 83 -2.03 -13.29 -1.71
CA SER A 83 -3.17 -12.52 -2.17
C SER A 83 -4.06 -12.08 -1.01
N VAL A 84 -4.73 -10.91 -1.16
CA VAL A 84 -5.60 -10.31 -0.13
C VAL A 84 -6.66 -11.29 0.38
N ASP A 85 -7.26 -12.10 -0.52
CA ASP A 85 -8.30 -13.05 -0.14
C ASP A 85 -7.76 -14.16 0.79
N LYS A 86 -6.56 -14.65 0.51
CA LYS A 86 -5.90 -15.68 1.33
C LYS A 86 -5.37 -15.13 2.66
N ARG A 87 -5.04 -13.84 2.74
CA ARG A 87 -4.58 -13.21 3.99
C ARG A 87 -5.66 -13.16 5.06
N LYS A 88 -6.95 -13.17 4.69
CA LYS A 88 -8.06 -13.22 5.65
C LYS A 88 -8.01 -14.46 6.55
N ASP A 89 -7.42 -15.54 6.02
CA ASP A 89 -7.25 -16.80 6.73
C ASP A 89 -5.91 -16.87 7.50
N MET A 90 -4.98 -15.94 7.25
CA MET A 90 -3.73 -15.83 8.01
C MET A 90 -4.06 -15.35 9.42
N LYS A 91 -4.04 -16.30 10.36
CA LYS A 91 -4.34 -16.04 11.78
C LYS A 91 -3.34 -15.04 12.34
N SER A 92 -3.83 -13.84 12.61
CA SER A 92 -3.18 -12.83 13.43
C SER A 92 -1.76 -12.40 13.00
N PHE A 93 -1.55 -11.11 12.80
CA PHE A 93 -0.25 -10.45 12.57
C PHE A 93 0.86 -10.80 13.59
N ASN A 94 0.53 -11.56 14.65
CA ASN A 94 1.49 -12.00 15.66
C ASN A 94 2.49 -13.07 15.17
N TYR A 95 2.34 -13.55 13.94
CA TYR A 95 3.24 -14.54 13.33
C TYR A 95 4.05 -13.99 12.15
N CYS A 96 3.96 -12.70 11.87
CA CYS A 96 4.81 -12.08 10.86
C CYS A 96 6.26 -12.09 11.32
N HIS A 97 7.14 -12.50 10.43
CA HIS A 97 8.59 -12.47 10.68
C HIS A 97 9.18 -11.07 10.45
N GLY A 98 8.39 -10.15 9.90
CA GLY A 98 8.76 -8.77 9.61
C GLY A 98 7.53 -7.89 9.48
N GLU A 99 7.73 -6.69 8.93
CA GLU A 99 6.69 -5.71 8.73
C GLU A 99 5.76 -6.09 7.57
N ALA A 100 4.46 -5.81 7.75
CA ALA A 100 3.45 -6.09 6.73
C ALA A 100 3.36 -4.93 5.74
N PHE A 101 3.78 -5.16 4.50
CA PHE A 101 3.65 -4.20 3.40
C PHE A 101 2.84 -4.76 2.23
N GLU A 102 2.23 -3.88 1.47
CA GLU A 102 1.57 -4.16 0.21
C GLU A 102 1.99 -3.15 -0.86
N TYR A 103 1.71 -3.46 -2.14
CA TYR A 103 1.81 -2.45 -3.18
C TYR A 103 0.76 -1.36 -2.97
N GLY A 104 1.21 -0.11 -2.86
CA GLY A 104 0.38 1.08 -2.60
C GLY A 104 -0.19 1.76 -3.84
N TYR A 105 -0.41 1.01 -4.95
CA TYR A 105 -0.97 1.58 -6.19
C TYR A 105 -2.48 1.68 -6.19
N VAL A 106 -3.15 0.91 -5.33
CA VAL A 106 -4.61 0.90 -5.19
C VAL A 106 -4.94 0.88 -3.70
N GLU A 107 -5.78 1.81 -3.29
CA GLU A 107 -6.20 1.97 -1.90
C GLU A 107 -7.72 2.08 -1.82
N THR A 108 -8.30 1.66 -0.71
CA THR A 108 -9.72 1.94 -0.45
C THR A 108 -9.90 3.40 -0.07
N VAL A 109 -11.09 3.95 -0.30
CA VAL A 109 -11.41 5.34 0.04
C VAL A 109 -11.17 5.63 1.53
N HIS A 110 -11.41 4.67 2.42
CA HIS A 110 -11.17 4.81 3.85
C HIS A 110 -9.67 4.95 4.18
N VAL A 111 -8.82 4.16 3.56
CA VAL A 111 -7.36 4.25 3.75
C VAL A 111 -6.81 5.54 3.15
N ALA A 112 -7.42 6.03 2.07
CA ALA A 112 -7.05 7.27 1.40
C ALA A 112 -7.42 8.54 2.20
N GLN A 113 -8.17 8.42 3.30
CA GLN A 113 -8.51 9.57 4.15
C GLN A 113 -7.25 10.18 4.76
N GLY A 114 -7.15 11.51 4.68
CA GLY A 114 -5.96 12.25 5.12
C GLY A 114 -4.87 12.40 4.06
N SER A 115 -4.88 11.59 3.01
CA SER A 115 -3.93 11.68 1.89
C SER A 115 -4.47 12.53 0.75
N GLN A 116 -3.57 13.04 -0.11
CA GLN A 116 -3.94 13.81 -1.30
C GLN A 116 -2.98 13.50 -2.46
N TRP A 117 -3.54 13.40 -3.67
CA TRP A 117 -2.77 13.15 -4.90
C TRP A 117 -3.09 14.19 -5.96
N LYS A 118 -2.12 14.48 -6.83
CA LYS A 118 -2.37 15.35 -7.98
C LYS A 118 -3.35 14.73 -8.96
N THR A 119 -3.16 13.45 -9.25
CA THR A 119 -3.96 12.72 -10.25
C THR A 119 -4.21 11.29 -9.80
N GLY A 120 -5.34 10.72 -10.23
CA GLY A 120 -5.62 9.32 -9.98
C GLY A 120 -6.88 8.83 -10.67
N VAL A 121 -7.23 7.59 -10.40
CA VAL A 121 -8.43 6.93 -10.90
C VAL A 121 -9.26 6.50 -9.71
N TYR A 122 -10.54 6.88 -9.71
CA TYR A 122 -11.51 6.41 -8.73
C TYR A 122 -12.46 5.42 -9.39
N PHE A 123 -12.46 4.19 -8.90
CA PHE A 123 -13.43 3.17 -9.29
C PHE A 123 -14.64 3.23 -8.36
N GLU A 124 -15.84 3.37 -8.92
CA GLU A 124 -17.06 3.45 -8.14
C GLU A 124 -17.29 2.16 -7.33
N GLU A 125 -17.37 2.30 -6.02
CA GLU A 125 -17.83 1.26 -5.10
C GLU A 125 -19.29 1.54 -4.74
N TYR A 126 -20.09 0.48 -4.64
CA TYR A 126 -21.46 0.59 -4.17
C TYR A 126 -21.51 0.26 -2.67
N LEU A 127 -21.96 1.26 -1.89
CA LEU A 127 -22.37 1.05 -0.52
C LEU A 127 -23.90 1.28 -0.42
N PRO A 128 -24.65 0.40 0.25
CA PRO A 128 -26.10 0.56 0.42
C PRO A 128 -26.51 1.86 1.11
N SER A 129 -25.62 2.40 1.95
CA SER A 129 -25.80 3.67 2.66
C SER A 129 -24.61 4.58 2.44
N ASN A 130 -24.84 5.89 2.31
CA ASN A 130 -23.80 6.94 2.24
C ASN A 130 -22.92 6.99 0.98
N ASN A 131 -23.42 6.55 -0.17
CA ASN A 131 -22.67 6.64 -1.43
C ASN A 131 -22.17 8.05 -1.74
N ASN A 132 -22.98 9.08 -1.50
CA ASN A 132 -22.57 10.47 -1.79
C ASN A 132 -21.40 10.93 -0.93
N GLN A 133 -21.34 10.53 0.35
CA GLN A 133 -20.22 10.84 1.23
C GLN A 133 -18.95 10.13 0.79
N LEU A 134 -19.06 8.85 0.39
CA LEU A 134 -17.94 8.09 -0.13
C LEU A 134 -17.38 8.71 -1.41
N HIS A 135 -18.26 9.07 -2.36
CA HIS A 135 -17.85 9.72 -3.60
C HIS A 135 -17.19 11.07 -3.35
N TYR A 136 -17.77 11.89 -2.48
CA TYR A 136 -17.17 13.17 -2.09
C TYR A 136 -15.79 12.97 -1.46
N THR A 137 -15.66 12.03 -0.52
CA THR A 137 -14.38 11.71 0.13
C THR A 137 -13.35 11.25 -0.89
N ALA A 138 -13.70 10.36 -1.81
CA ALA A 138 -12.79 9.87 -2.84
C ALA A 138 -12.34 10.98 -3.79
N LEU A 139 -13.29 11.75 -4.34
CA LEU A 139 -12.99 12.77 -5.35
C LEU A 139 -12.19 13.94 -4.75
N SER A 140 -12.45 14.30 -3.49
CA SER A 140 -11.71 15.35 -2.79
C SER A 140 -10.24 15.01 -2.51
N ARG A 141 -9.82 13.76 -2.73
CA ARG A 141 -8.40 13.35 -2.60
C ARG A 141 -7.53 13.78 -3.78
N PHE A 142 -8.12 14.23 -4.89
CA PHE A 142 -7.37 14.62 -6.08
C PHE A 142 -7.38 16.15 -6.26
N SER A 143 -6.18 16.75 -6.31
CA SER A 143 -6.04 18.22 -6.41
C SER A 143 -6.06 18.74 -7.85
N ASN A 144 -5.83 17.88 -8.85
CA ASN A 144 -5.78 18.31 -10.26
C ASN A 144 -6.73 17.51 -11.15
N LYS A 145 -6.57 16.18 -11.23
CA LYS A 145 -7.36 15.33 -12.15
C LYS A 145 -7.76 14.02 -11.51
N CYS A 146 -9.03 13.68 -11.60
CA CYS A 146 -9.56 12.37 -11.28
C CYS A 146 -10.25 11.75 -12.49
N ILE A 147 -9.89 10.53 -12.85
CA ILE A 147 -10.64 9.72 -13.80
C ILE A 147 -11.65 8.91 -12.98
N TYR A 148 -12.93 9.21 -13.14
CA TYR A 148 -13.99 8.50 -12.47
C TYR A 148 -14.51 7.35 -13.34
N VAL A 149 -14.36 6.13 -12.85
CA VAL A 149 -14.82 4.91 -13.52
C VAL A 149 -16.09 4.43 -12.84
N LYS A 150 -17.22 4.64 -13.54
CA LYS A 150 -18.53 4.23 -13.05
C LYS A 150 -18.80 2.76 -13.34
N LYS A 151 -19.32 2.04 -12.35
CA LYS A 151 -19.77 0.67 -12.54
C LYS A 151 -21.07 0.66 -13.33
N ASN A 152 -21.07 0.07 -14.54
CA ASN A 152 -22.32 -0.15 -15.30
C ASN A 152 -23.21 -1.12 -14.52
N ARG A 153 -24.32 -0.60 -13.99
CA ARG A 153 -25.36 -1.43 -13.36
C ARG A 153 -26.20 -2.03 -14.48
N LYS A 154 -26.08 -3.32 -14.72
CA LYS A 154 -27.14 -4.07 -15.40
C LYS A 154 -28.23 -4.27 -14.34
N TYR A 155 -29.35 -3.55 -14.50
CA TYR A 155 -30.57 -3.88 -13.78
C TYR A 155 -31.08 -5.18 -14.41
N TYR A 156 -31.12 -6.25 -13.63
CA TYR A 156 -31.86 -7.45 -13.95
C TYR A 156 -33.23 -7.37 -13.27
#